data_0c3f55fc0ff296b5c6dfb1c9af67e29f
#
_entry.id   0c3f55fc0ff296b5c6dfb1c9af67e29f
#
_cell.length_a   1.000
_cell.length_b   1.000
_cell.length_c   1.000
_cell.angle_alpha   90.00
_cell.angle_beta   90.00
_cell.angle_gamma   90.00
#
_symmetry.space_group_name_H-M   'P 1'
#
loop_
_entity.id
_entity.type
_entity.pdbx_description
1 polymer ?
#
loop_
_entity_poly.entity_id
_entity_poly.type
_entity_poly.pdbx_seq_one_letter_code
_entity_poly.pdbx_strand_id
1 'polypeptide(L)'
;MTDRAVLVTGASRGIGRAVATAFAVGGDRVAIHHRDSADAAEDLRAQLPGTGHVVVRADLTDPDAVRVMVDRAAELLGGLDVLFNNAGTYGDRDEPHPIFGASYEQWQQRWRRVVETNLTGAGNVTWCAAQHMRERGGRIVNVSSRGAFRGEPDQPAYGASKAGLNALGQSLAVALAPYGITVATVAPGFVATDMTTEHLRGEHGAAIRAQSPFDRVAEPEEIAAAVHWLASPQAEWASGTIVDLNGASYLRS
;
A
#
# COMPACT_ATOMS: atom_id res chain seq x y z
N MET A 1 2.64 21.74 -12.11
CA MET A 1 2.58 20.29 -12.37
C MET A 1 3.93 19.73 -11.96
N THR A 2 3.96 18.65 -11.22
CA THR A 2 5.20 18.19 -10.55
C THR A 2 6.04 17.25 -11.42
N ASP A 3 5.50 16.58 -12.43
CA ASP A 3 6.18 15.64 -13.35
C ASP A 3 7.11 14.61 -12.65
N ARG A 4 6.71 14.17 -11.45
CA ARG A 4 7.45 13.17 -10.67
C ARG A 4 7.25 11.78 -11.27
N ALA A 5 8.22 10.92 -11.07
CA ALA A 5 8.16 9.50 -11.37
C ALA A 5 7.65 8.72 -10.15
N VAL A 6 6.48 8.10 -10.27
CA VAL A 6 5.76 7.46 -9.15
C VAL A 6 5.58 5.97 -9.42
N LEU A 7 6.03 5.11 -8.52
CA LEU A 7 5.71 3.67 -8.54
C LEU A 7 4.59 3.37 -7.52
N VAL A 8 3.48 2.82 -8.00
CA VAL A 8 2.36 2.37 -7.16
C VAL A 8 2.24 0.85 -7.23
N THR A 9 2.51 0.16 -6.13
CA THR A 9 2.35 -1.29 -6.09
C THR A 9 0.89 -1.69 -5.87
N GLY A 10 0.41 -2.74 -6.60
CA GLY A 10 -0.99 -3.16 -6.52
C GLY A 10 -1.97 -2.09 -7.01
N ALA A 11 -1.63 -1.39 -8.09
CA ALA A 11 -2.36 -0.22 -8.57
C ALA A 11 -3.59 -0.54 -9.42
N SER A 12 -3.81 -1.79 -9.83
CA SER A 12 -4.89 -2.15 -10.77
C SER A 12 -6.31 -1.93 -10.22
N ARG A 13 -6.48 -1.81 -8.90
CA ARG A 13 -7.78 -1.67 -8.23
C ARG A 13 -7.70 -0.97 -6.87
N GLY A 14 -8.87 -0.65 -6.29
CA GLY A 14 -9.03 -0.15 -4.92
C GLY A 14 -8.18 1.07 -4.60
N ILE A 15 -7.55 1.10 -3.43
CA ILE A 15 -6.73 2.22 -2.95
C ILE A 15 -5.60 2.52 -3.95
N GLY A 16 -4.91 1.50 -4.46
CA GLY A 16 -3.80 1.69 -5.39
C GLY A 16 -4.22 2.40 -6.67
N ARG A 17 -5.40 2.05 -7.22
CA ARG A 17 -5.98 2.72 -8.39
C ARG A 17 -6.30 4.20 -8.11
N ALA A 18 -6.95 4.48 -6.99
CA ALA A 18 -7.29 5.85 -6.60
C ALA A 18 -6.03 6.71 -6.39
N VAL A 19 -4.98 6.13 -5.77
CA VAL A 19 -3.70 6.81 -5.57
C VAL A 19 -2.99 7.06 -6.91
N ALA A 20 -2.93 6.08 -7.81
CA ALA A 20 -2.36 6.26 -9.15
C ALA A 20 -3.08 7.38 -9.92
N THR A 21 -4.41 7.42 -9.82
CA THR A 21 -5.23 8.48 -10.43
C THR A 21 -4.92 9.85 -9.81
N ALA A 22 -4.82 9.94 -8.48
CA ALA A 22 -4.52 11.20 -7.80
C ALA A 22 -3.15 11.77 -8.21
N PHE A 23 -2.12 10.94 -8.33
CA PHE A 23 -0.81 11.36 -8.83
C PHE A 23 -0.86 11.81 -10.28
N ALA A 24 -1.54 11.08 -11.17
CA ALA A 24 -1.68 11.46 -12.58
C ALA A 24 -2.45 12.78 -12.75
N VAL A 25 -3.52 13.01 -11.96
CA VAL A 25 -4.23 14.30 -11.92
C VAL A 25 -3.31 15.44 -11.46
N GLY A 26 -2.37 15.15 -10.53
CA GLY A 26 -1.32 16.09 -10.11
C GLY A 26 -0.26 16.38 -11.17
N GLY A 27 -0.26 15.65 -12.29
CA GLY A 27 0.69 15.79 -13.40
C GLY A 27 1.93 14.90 -13.26
N ASP A 28 1.89 13.89 -12.43
CA ASP A 28 2.97 12.92 -12.23
C ASP A 28 2.86 11.75 -13.22
N ARG A 29 4.00 11.15 -13.59
CA ARG A 29 4.06 9.91 -14.39
C ARG A 29 4.03 8.71 -13.47
N VAL A 30 3.16 7.74 -13.77
CA VAL A 30 2.89 6.61 -12.87
C VAL A 30 3.28 5.27 -13.49
N ALA A 31 4.07 4.49 -12.77
CA ALA A 31 4.25 3.06 -13.01
C ALA A 31 3.17 2.29 -12.21
N ILE A 32 2.28 1.65 -12.92
CA ILE A 32 1.13 0.89 -12.43
C ILE A 32 1.58 -0.56 -12.27
N HIS A 33 1.85 -0.97 -11.02
CA HIS A 33 2.25 -2.35 -10.78
C HIS A 33 1.04 -3.26 -10.54
N HIS A 34 1.10 -4.44 -11.15
CA HIS A 34 0.18 -5.56 -10.89
C HIS A 34 0.95 -6.90 -10.79
N ARG A 35 0.31 -7.93 -10.24
CA ARG A 35 0.79 -9.32 -10.29
C ARG A 35 0.11 -10.08 -11.43
N ASP A 36 -1.22 -10.19 -11.40
CA ASP A 36 -2.00 -11.04 -12.30
C ASP A 36 -3.11 -10.29 -13.07
N SER A 37 -3.30 -8.98 -12.81
CA SER A 37 -4.42 -8.18 -13.35
C SER A 37 -3.94 -7.26 -14.48
N ALA A 38 -3.41 -7.83 -15.57
CA ALA A 38 -2.83 -7.07 -16.67
C ALA A 38 -3.86 -6.15 -17.35
N ASP A 39 -5.04 -6.68 -17.69
CA ASP A 39 -6.09 -5.92 -18.37
C ASP A 39 -6.55 -4.71 -17.53
N ALA A 40 -6.80 -4.93 -16.23
CA ALA A 40 -7.20 -3.85 -15.33
C ALA A 40 -6.10 -2.78 -15.13
N ALA A 41 -4.82 -3.17 -15.20
CA ALA A 41 -3.71 -2.23 -15.14
C ALA A 41 -3.59 -1.40 -16.44
N GLU A 42 -3.76 -2.03 -17.60
CA GLU A 42 -3.77 -1.34 -18.90
C GLU A 42 -5.00 -0.43 -19.06
N ASP A 43 -6.18 -0.87 -18.62
CA ASP A 43 -7.38 -0.06 -18.58
C ASP A 43 -7.18 1.19 -17.72
N LEU A 44 -6.55 1.04 -16.55
CA LEU A 44 -6.20 2.18 -15.72
C LEU A 44 -5.23 3.11 -16.46
N ARG A 45 -4.15 2.58 -17.03
CA ARG A 45 -3.17 3.37 -17.77
C ARG A 45 -3.81 4.20 -18.87
N ALA A 46 -4.76 3.61 -19.61
CA ALA A 46 -5.47 4.30 -20.69
C ALA A 46 -6.43 5.41 -20.20
N GLN A 47 -6.89 5.33 -18.95
CA GLN A 47 -7.81 6.29 -18.33
C GLN A 47 -7.10 7.42 -17.58
N LEU A 48 -5.82 7.24 -17.21
CA LEU A 48 -5.07 8.26 -16.47
C LEU A 48 -4.87 9.51 -17.34
N PRO A 49 -5.09 10.72 -16.78
CA PRO A 49 -4.78 11.96 -17.46
C PRO A 49 -3.28 12.16 -17.61
N GLY A 50 -2.85 12.78 -18.71
CA GLY A 50 -1.44 13.01 -19.00
C GLY A 50 -0.84 11.91 -19.89
N THR A 51 0.48 11.79 -19.87
CA THR A 51 1.25 10.84 -20.70
C THR A 51 2.42 10.26 -19.92
N GLY A 52 3.06 9.22 -20.45
CA GLY A 52 4.25 8.63 -19.83
C GLY A 52 3.94 7.65 -18.69
N HIS A 53 2.67 7.28 -18.50
CA HIS A 53 2.30 6.20 -17.57
C HIS A 53 2.66 4.83 -18.16
N VAL A 54 3.16 3.92 -17.32
CA VAL A 54 3.62 2.60 -17.72
C VAL A 54 3.00 1.52 -16.84
N VAL A 55 2.90 0.31 -17.37
CA VAL A 55 2.50 -0.88 -16.61
C VAL A 55 3.72 -1.75 -16.36
N VAL A 56 3.88 -2.22 -15.14
CA VAL A 56 4.95 -3.14 -14.73
C VAL A 56 4.39 -4.32 -13.95
N ARG A 57 5.02 -5.48 -14.08
CA ARG A 57 4.56 -6.72 -13.47
C ARG A 57 5.63 -7.34 -12.59
N ALA A 58 5.24 -7.80 -11.40
CA ALA A 58 6.03 -8.71 -10.55
C ALA A 58 5.14 -9.47 -9.58
N ASP A 59 5.56 -10.64 -9.12
CA ASP A 59 5.12 -11.18 -7.85
C ASP A 59 6.07 -10.64 -6.77
N LEU A 60 5.54 -9.95 -5.76
CA LEU A 60 6.36 -9.33 -4.72
C LEU A 60 6.98 -10.36 -3.76
N THR A 61 6.59 -11.61 -3.84
CA THR A 61 7.23 -12.72 -3.11
C THR A 61 8.51 -13.22 -3.79
N ASP A 62 8.75 -12.82 -5.03
CA ASP A 62 9.97 -13.11 -5.79
C ASP A 62 10.91 -11.89 -5.77
N PRO A 63 12.03 -11.93 -5.01
CA PRO A 63 12.93 -10.78 -4.87
C PRO A 63 13.64 -10.39 -6.17
N ASP A 64 13.92 -11.34 -7.06
CA ASP A 64 14.55 -11.04 -8.36
C ASP A 64 13.54 -10.37 -9.31
N ALA A 65 12.30 -10.84 -9.35
CA ALA A 65 11.23 -10.19 -10.09
C ALA A 65 10.97 -8.76 -9.57
N VAL A 66 11.02 -8.54 -8.26
CA VAL A 66 10.88 -7.21 -7.65
C VAL A 66 11.99 -6.28 -8.15
N ARG A 67 13.25 -6.71 -8.11
CA ARG A 67 14.36 -5.88 -8.57
C ARG A 67 14.21 -5.50 -10.03
N VAL A 68 13.96 -6.46 -10.90
CA VAL A 68 13.75 -6.22 -12.34
C VAL A 68 12.59 -5.25 -12.57
N MET A 69 11.50 -5.40 -11.85
CA MET A 69 10.32 -4.56 -11.96
C MET A 69 10.61 -3.10 -11.55
N VAL A 70 11.30 -2.89 -10.42
CA VAL A 70 11.62 -1.53 -9.94
C VAL A 70 12.62 -0.85 -10.87
N ASP A 71 13.67 -1.56 -11.31
CA ASP A 71 14.66 -1.04 -12.26
C ASP A 71 13.97 -0.66 -13.59
N ARG A 72 13.06 -1.50 -14.06
CA ARG A 72 12.29 -1.23 -15.28
C ARG A 72 11.36 -0.03 -15.13
N ALA A 73 10.69 0.11 -13.99
CA ALA A 73 9.84 1.29 -13.71
C ALA A 73 10.68 2.57 -13.71
N ALA A 74 11.83 2.57 -13.05
CA ALA A 74 12.73 3.71 -13.00
C ALA A 74 13.30 4.06 -14.39
N GLU A 75 13.68 3.08 -15.19
CA GLU A 75 14.12 3.28 -16.59
C GLU A 75 13.03 3.95 -17.44
N LEU A 76 11.83 3.39 -17.43
CA LEU A 76 10.72 3.86 -18.27
C LEU A 76 10.21 5.26 -17.85
N LEU A 77 10.28 5.58 -16.56
CA LEU A 77 9.89 6.88 -16.04
C LEU A 77 11.03 7.91 -16.02
N GLY A 78 12.27 7.53 -16.31
CA GLY A 78 13.44 8.40 -16.24
C GLY A 78 13.89 8.73 -14.81
N GLY A 79 13.61 7.85 -13.88
CA GLY A 79 13.94 7.96 -12.44
C GLY A 79 12.81 7.47 -11.56
N LEU A 80 12.96 7.65 -10.24
CA LEU A 80 11.93 7.34 -9.27
C LEU A 80 11.96 8.39 -8.14
N ASP A 81 10.85 9.10 -7.95
CA ASP A 81 10.70 10.17 -6.96
C ASP A 81 9.76 9.76 -5.82
N VAL A 82 8.76 8.91 -6.12
CA VAL A 82 7.77 8.47 -5.14
C VAL A 82 7.55 6.96 -5.24
N LEU A 83 7.54 6.28 -4.10
CA LEU A 83 7.09 4.90 -3.97
C LEU A 83 5.83 4.86 -3.08
N PHE A 84 4.78 4.24 -3.57
CA PHE A 84 3.62 3.88 -2.76
C PHE A 84 3.51 2.35 -2.63
N ASN A 85 3.86 1.84 -1.45
CA ASN A 85 3.72 0.43 -1.08
C ASN A 85 2.29 0.13 -0.66
N ASN A 86 1.47 -0.30 -1.63
CA ASN A 86 0.07 -0.62 -1.42
C ASN A 86 -0.24 -2.11 -1.62
N ALA A 87 0.49 -2.80 -2.49
CA ALA A 87 0.25 -4.22 -2.73
C ALA A 87 0.23 -5.00 -1.41
N GLY A 88 -0.81 -5.79 -1.23
CA GLY A 88 -0.98 -6.59 -0.04
C GLY A 88 -2.12 -7.59 -0.19
N THR A 89 -2.11 -8.59 0.67
CA THR A 89 -3.16 -9.60 0.78
C THR A 89 -3.64 -9.71 2.22
N TYR A 90 -4.94 -9.94 2.38
CA TYR A 90 -5.53 -10.28 3.68
C TYR A 90 -5.45 -11.80 3.96
N GLY A 91 -4.98 -12.57 2.98
CA GLY A 91 -5.04 -14.03 2.92
C GLY A 91 -6.21 -14.47 2.02
N ASP A 92 -6.47 -15.77 1.95
CA ASP A 92 -7.71 -16.26 1.36
C ASP A 92 -8.86 -15.91 2.30
N ARG A 93 -9.84 -15.17 1.78
CA ARG A 93 -10.97 -14.64 2.55
C ARG A 93 -11.85 -15.73 3.11
N ASP A 94 -11.99 -16.81 2.37
CA ASP A 94 -12.82 -17.96 2.72
C ASP A 94 -12.11 -18.91 3.67
N GLU A 95 -10.87 -18.60 4.03
CA GLU A 95 -10.03 -19.45 4.88
C GLU A 95 -9.33 -18.64 5.99
N PRO A 96 -10.06 -18.19 7.02
CA PRO A 96 -9.44 -17.61 8.21
C PRO A 96 -8.45 -18.63 8.82
N HIS A 97 -7.42 -18.13 9.49
CA HIS A 97 -6.43 -18.98 10.16
C HIS A 97 -6.30 -18.63 11.64
N PRO A 98 -7.41 -18.74 12.40
CA PRO A 98 -7.34 -18.60 13.85
C PRO A 98 -6.41 -19.65 14.43
N ILE A 99 -5.91 -19.42 15.65
CA ILE A 99 -4.97 -20.34 16.30
C ILE A 99 -5.55 -21.75 16.52
N PHE A 100 -6.87 -21.84 16.63
CA PHE A 100 -7.60 -23.09 16.70
C PHE A 100 -8.48 -23.25 15.46
N GLY A 101 -8.47 -24.45 14.83
CA GLY A 101 -9.29 -24.75 13.66
C GLY A 101 -8.53 -24.85 12.33
N ALA A 102 -7.27 -24.46 12.27
CA ALA A 102 -6.37 -24.73 11.14
C ALA A 102 -5.33 -25.78 11.51
N SER A 103 -4.90 -26.64 10.55
CA SER A 103 -3.74 -27.50 10.77
C SER A 103 -2.45 -26.63 10.82
N TYR A 104 -1.38 -27.19 11.40
CA TYR A 104 -0.11 -26.47 11.47
C TYR A 104 0.45 -26.13 10.09
N GLU A 105 0.28 -27.02 9.11
CA GLU A 105 0.70 -26.83 7.72
C GLU A 105 -0.09 -25.70 7.04
N GLN A 106 -1.41 -25.66 7.23
CA GLN A 106 -2.27 -24.58 6.76
C GLN A 106 -1.90 -23.25 7.40
N TRP A 107 -1.67 -23.24 8.72
CA TRP A 107 -1.17 -22.08 9.44
C TRP A 107 0.12 -21.55 8.82
N GLN A 108 1.14 -22.41 8.64
CA GLN A 108 2.45 -22.04 8.08
C GLN A 108 2.34 -21.50 6.66
N GLN A 109 1.53 -22.12 5.81
CA GLN A 109 1.34 -21.69 4.44
C GLN A 109 0.74 -20.28 4.37
N ARG A 110 -0.33 -20.03 5.14
CA ARG A 110 -1.01 -18.74 5.19
C ARG A 110 -0.13 -17.66 5.79
N TRP A 111 0.55 -17.98 6.91
CA TRP A 111 1.51 -17.09 7.54
C TRP A 111 2.57 -16.60 6.55
N ARG A 112 3.25 -17.53 5.89
CA ARG A 112 4.28 -17.21 4.89
C ARG A 112 3.75 -16.32 3.80
N ARG A 113 2.66 -16.70 3.15
CA ARG A 113 2.05 -15.94 2.04
C ARG A 113 1.76 -14.50 2.42
N VAL A 114 1.16 -14.28 3.59
CA VAL A 114 0.79 -12.93 4.04
C VAL A 114 2.03 -12.11 4.40
N VAL A 115 2.97 -12.68 5.14
CA VAL A 115 4.19 -11.97 5.57
C VAL A 115 5.10 -11.70 4.38
N GLU A 116 5.28 -12.66 3.49
CA GLU A 116 6.10 -12.50 2.29
C GLU A 116 5.56 -11.39 1.37
N THR A 117 4.24 -11.34 1.16
CA THR A 117 3.64 -10.29 0.33
C THR A 117 3.66 -8.92 1.02
N ASN A 118 3.14 -8.85 2.26
CA ASN A 118 2.80 -7.57 2.90
C ASN A 118 4.00 -6.88 3.55
N LEU A 119 5.00 -7.63 3.98
CA LEU A 119 6.15 -7.12 4.71
C LEU A 119 7.44 -7.30 3.92
N THR A 120 7.83 -8.54 3.61
CA THR A 120 9.10 -8.82 2.92
C THR A 120 9.12 -8.21 1.52
N GLY A 121 8.04 -8.40 0.75
CA GLY A 121 7.89 -7.82 -0.58
C GLY A 121 7.92 -6.30 -0.58
N ALA A 122 7.19 -5.66 0.33
CA ALA A 122 7.24 -4.20 0.51
C ALA A 122 8.65 -3.72 0.89
N GLY A 123 9.36 -4.47 1.75
CA GLY A 123 10.76 -4.20 2.11
C GLY A 123 11.69 -4.28 0.91
N ASN A 124 11.56 -5.32 0.08
CA ASN A 124 12.35 -5.51 -1.14
C ASN A 124 12.10 -4.38 -2.15
N VAL A 125 10.83 -4.03 -2.42
CA VAL A 125 10.48 -2.90 -3.29
C VAL A 125 11.09 -1.60 -2.75
N THR A 126 11.01 -1.37 -1.44
CA THR A 126 11.56 -0.18 -0.80
C THR A 126 13.08 -0.12 -0.94
N TRP A 127 13.79 -1.23 -0.73
CA TRP A 127 15.22 -1.28 -0.89
C TRP A 127 15.65 -0.92 -2.33
N CYS A 128 15.00 -1.53 -3.33
CA CYS A 128 15.28 -1.26 -4.75
C CYS A 128 14.97 0.21 -5.10
N ALA A 129 13.80 0.72 -4.69
CA ALA A 129 13.40 2.10 -4.96
C ALA A 129 14.36 3.12 -4.33
N ALA A 130 14.82 2.88 -3.10
CA ALA A 130 15.76 3.76 -2.40
C ALA A 130 17.10 3.89 -3.12
N GLN A 131 17.56 2.84 -3.88
CA GLN A 131 18.77 2.96 -4.69
C GLN A 131 18.61 4.03 -5.79
N HIS A 132 17.45 4.09 -6.44
CA HIS A 132 17.15 5.09 -7.46
C HIS A 132 16.90 6.50 -6.89
N MET A 133 16.51 6.59 -5.61
CA MET A 133 16.25 7.85 -4.90
C MET A 133 17.50 8.43 -4.23
N ARG A 134 18.58 7.66 -4.09
CA ARG A 134 19.73 7.99 -3.23
C ARG A 134 20.34 9.37 -3.47
N GLU A 135 20.50 9.78 -4.72
CA GLU A 135 21.14 11.04 -5.09
C GLU A 135 20.15 12.21 -5.25
N ARG A 136 18.86 11.92 -5.32
CA ARG A 136 17.82 12.89 -5.68
C ARG A 136 16.84 13.17 -4.54
N GLY A 137 16.90 12.35 -3.49
CA GLY A 137 15.85 12.31 -2.50
C GLY A 137 14.60 11.59 -3.03
N GLY A 138 13.58 11.50 -2.20
CA GLY A 138 12.33 10.83 -2.60
C GLY A 138 11.30 10.76 -1.49
N ARG A 139 10.17 10.15 -1.80
CA ARG A 139 9.05 9.99 -0.87
C ARG A 139 8.56 8.54 -0.91
N ILE A 140 8.46 7.92 0.26
CA ILE A 140 7.94 6.55 0.41
C ILE A 140 6.72 6.62 1.31
N VAL A 141 5.59 6.08 0.83
CA VAL A 141 4.38 5.96 1.64
C VAL A 141 3.95 4.49 1.68
N ASN A 142 3.73 3.97 2.88
CA ASN A 142 3.30 2.59 3.10
C ASN A 142 1.82 2.53 3.48
N VAL A 143 1.10 1.50 3.01
CA VAL A 143 -0.24 1.19 3.47
C VAL A 143 -0.20 0.11 4.54
N SER A 144 -0.44 0.51 5.77
CA SER A 144 -0.66 -0.37 6.90
C SER A 144 -2.16 -0.67 7.09
N SER A 145 -2.61 -0.77 8.31
CA SER A 145 -4.00 -1.00 8.69
C SER A 145 -4.20 -0.63 10.16
N ARG A 146 -5.41 -0.24 10.55
CA ARG A 146 -5.78 -0.23 11.97
C ARG A 146 -5.62 -1.59 12.64
N GLY A 147 -5.69 -2.69 11.86
CA GLY A 147 -5.46 -4.06 12.33
C GLY A 147 -4.05 -4.30 12.88
N ALA A 148 -3.08 -3.47 12.49
CA ALA A 148 -1.73 -3.49 13.06
C ALA A 148 -1.68 -3.13 14.55
N PHE A 149 -2.71 -2.45 15.06
CA PHE A 149 -2.79 -1.95 16.44
C PHE A 149 -3.86 -2.67 17.27
N ARG A 150 -5.03 -2.94 16.68
CA ARG A 150 -6.14 -3.56 17.41
C ARG A 150 -6.10 -5.10 17.44
N GLY A 151 -5.22 -5.69 16.61
CA GLY A 151 -5.21 -7.13 16.36
C GLY A 151 -6.26 -7.58 15.34
N GLU A 152 -6.02 -8.74 14.75
CA GLU A 152 -6.91 -9.41 13.80
C GLU A 152 -7.01 -10.90 14.20
N PRO A 153 -8.01 -11.27 15.03
CA PRO A 153 -8.06 -12.60 15.65
C PRO A 153 -8.19 -13.74 14.62
N ASP A 154 -8.88 -13.49 13.52
CA ASP A 154 -9.06 -14.48 12.45
C ASP A 154 -7.95 -14.45 11.40
N GLN A 155 -7.11 -13.39 11.42
CA GLN A 155 -6.04 -13.15 10.45
C GLN A 155 -4.77 -12.62 11.15
N PRO A 156 -4.20 -13.36 12.10
CA PRO A 156 -3.07 -12.87 12.91
C PRO A 156 -1.81 -12.56 12.10
N ALA A 157 -1.56 -13.28 10.99
CA ALA A 157 -0.47 -12.97 10.07
C ALA A 157 -0.62 -11.59 9.42
N TYR A 158 -1.87 -11.18 9.11
CA TYR A 158 -2.13 -9.85 8.55
C TYR A 158 -1.80 -8.76 9.56
N GLY A 159 -2.34 -8.86 10.78
CA GLY A 159 -2.04 -7.89 11.85
C GLY A 159 -0.53 -7.78 12.10
N ALA A 160 0.15 -8.91 12.23
CA ALA A 160 1.60 -8.96 12.42
C ALA A 160 2.38 -8.34 11.24
N SER A 161 1.99 -8.64 9.99
CA SER A 161 2.65 -8.08 8.81
C SER A 161 2.52 -6.55 8.72
N LYS A 162 1.35 -6.01 9.07
CA LYS A 162 1.10 -4.57 9.05
C LYS A 162 1.77 -3.84 10.23
N ALA A 163 1.86 -4.48 11.40
CA ALA A 163 2.65 -3.96 12.53
C ALA A 163 4.16 -3.96 12.18
N GLY A 164 4.66 -5.03 11.56
CA GLY A 164 6.03 -5.09 11.05
C GLY A 164 6.32 -3.99 10.01
N LEU A 165 5.38 -3.72 9.11
CA LEU A 165 5.52 -2.66 8.11
C LEU A 165 5.57 -1.26 8.75
N ASN A 166 4.83 -1.02 9.85
CA ASN A 166 4.92 0.20 10.64
C ASN A 166 6.34 0.39 11.20
N ALA A 167 6.88 -0.64 11.85
CA ALA A 167 8.21 -0.61 12.44
C ALA A 167 9.31 -0.44 11.37
N LEU A 168 9.16 -1.12 10.22
CA LEU A 168 10.04 -0.95 9.06
C LEU A 168 10.01 0.49 8.57
N GLY A 169 8.82 1.08 8.36
CA GLY A 169 8.66 2.46 7.91
C GLY A 169 9.34 3.46 8.84
N GLN A 170 9.18 3.31 10.15
CA GLN A 170 9.84 4.16 11.17
C GLN A 170 11.36 4.02 11.15
N SER A 171 11.86 2.78 11.05
CA SER A 171 13.30 2.52 10.96
C SER A 171 13.92 3.16 9.71
N LEU A 172 13.23 3.03 8.57
CA LEU A 172 13.68 3.60 7.31
C LEU A 172 13.56 5.12 7.26
N ALA A 173 12.57 5.72 7.94
CA ALA A 173 12.45 7.17 8.05
C ALA A 173 13.71 7.79 8.70
N VAL A 174 14.28 7.13 9.70
CA VAL A 174 15.54 7.56 10.34
C VAL A 174 16.73 7.29 9.43
N ALA A 175 16.82 6.08 8.86
CA ALA A 175 17.98 5.66 8.08
C ALA A 175 18.13 6.41 6.75
N LEU A 176 17.02 6.80 6.12
CA LEU A 176 17.00 7.41 4.79
C LEU A 176 16.95 8.96 4.83
N ALA A 177 16.69 9.56 5.98
CA ALA A 177 16.67 11.02 6.13
C ALA A 177 17.95 11.73 5.63
N PRO A 178 19.18 11.21 5.87
CA PRO A 178 20.41 11.83 5.34
C PRO A 178 20.48 11.90 3.81
N TYR A 179 19.65 11.11 3.12
CA TYR A 179 19.56 11.08 1.65
C TYR A 179 18.36 11.89 1.12
N GLY A 180 17.69 12.68 1.98
CA GLY A 180 16.51 13.44 1.58
C GLY A 180 15.29 12.58 1.24
N ILE A 181 15.26 11.33 1.71
CA ILE A 181 14.14 10.41 1.50
C ILE A 181 13.28 10.38 2.76
N THR A 182 12.00 10.72 2.64
CA THR A 182 11.03 10.61 3.73
C THR A 182 10.23 9.32 3.62
N VAL A 183 9.85 8.78 4.77
CA VAL A 183 8.99 7.58 4.83
C VAL A 183 7.83 7.86 5.76
N ALA A 184 6.60 7.71 5.26
CA ALA A 184 5.38 7.83 6.04
C ALA A 184 4.50 6.59 5.86
N THR A 185 3.56 6.38 6.75
CA THR A 185 2.64 5.25 6.71
C THR A 185 1.21 5.76 6.92
N VAL A 186 0.27 5.22 6.15
CA VAL A 186 -1.16 5.39 6.41
C VAL A 186 -1.73 4.10 6.99
N ALA A 187 -2.62 4.20 7.97
CA ALA A 187 -3.30 3.07 8.62
C ALA A 187 -4.81 3.18 8.42
N PRO A 188 -5.34 2.72 7.27
CA PRO A 188 -6.77 2.78 6.99
C PRO A 188 -7.58 1.88 7.92
N GLY A 189 -8.85 2.27 8.12
CA GLY A 189 -9.92 1.37 8.55
C GLY A 189 -10.48 0.57 7.37
N PHE A 190 -11.78 0.30 7.39
CA PHE A 190 -12.45 -0.26 6.21
C PHE A 190 -12.58 0.80 5.12
N VAL A 191 -12.27 0.40 3.87
CA VAL A 191 -12.34 1.25 2.67
C VAL A 191 -13.22 0.53 1.65
N ALA A 192 -14.09 1.24 0.95
CA ALA A 192 -14.98 0.71 -0.08
C ALA A 192 -14.17 0.29 -1.32
N THR A 193 -13.71 -0.93 -1.35
CA THR A 193 -12.95 -1.52 -2.45
C THR A 193 -13.57 -2.86 -2.84
N ASP A 194 -13.21 -3.39 -4.02
CA ASP A 194 -13.61 -4.74 -4.42
C ASP A 194 -13.25 -5.79 -3.34
N MET A 195 -12.18 -5.52 -2.60
CA MET A 195 -11.75 -6.34 -1.48
C MET A 195 -12.75 -6.37 -0.31
N THR A 196 -13.51 -5.35 -0.10
CA THR A 196 -14.43 -5.20 1.04
C THR A 196 -15.90 -5.25 0.65
N THR A 197 -16.22 -5.20 -0.65
CA THR A 197 -17.60 -5.07 -1.15
C THR A 197 -18.55 -6.14 -0.60
N GLU A 198 -18.12 -7.40 -0.53
CA GLU A 198 -18.95 -8.47 0.01
C GLU A 198 -19.15 -8.34 1.52
N HIS A 199 -18.12 -7.93 2.26
CA HIS A 199 -18.21 -7.68 3.70
C HIS A 199 -19.12 -6.50 4.06
N LEU A 200 -19.34 -5.58 3.11
CA LEU A 200 -20.19 -4.41 3.32
C LEU A 200 -21.67 -4.66 3.04
N ARG A 201 -22.05 -5.89 2.65
CA ARG A 201 -23.44 -6.28 2.38
C ARG A 201 -24.13 -6.81 3.64
N GLY A 202 -25.45 -6.62 3.71
CA GLY A 202 -26.31 -7.18 4.75
C GLY A 202 -26.00 -6.65 6.17
N GLU A 203 -26.37 -7.44 7.16
CA GLU A 203 -26.20 -7.10 8.59
C GLU A 203 -24.73 -6.97 8.99
N HIS A 204 -23.86 -7.79 8.44
CA HIS A 204 -22.42 -7.70 8.70
C HIS A 204 -21.84 -6.36 8.20
N GLY A 205 -22.29 -5.89 7.04
CA GLY A 205 -21.90 -4.59 6.51
C GLY A 205 -22.39 -3.42 7.38
N ALA A 206 -23.60 -3.52 7.95
CA ALA A 206 -24.11 -2.54 8.90
C ALA A 206 -23.23 -2.48 10.16
N ALA A 207 -22.85 -3.63 10.72
CA ALA A 207 -21.94 -3.71 11.86
C ALA A 207 -20.55 -3.13 11.59
N ILE A 208 -20.05 -3.27 10.35
CA ILE A 208 -18.78 -2.65 9.93
C ILE A 208 -18.91 -1.13 9.87
N ARG A 209 -19.96 -0.59 9.26
CA ARG A 209 -20.18 0.86 9.16
C ARG A 209 -20.35 1.50 10.55
N ALA A 210 -21.10 0.86 11.42
CA ALA A 210 -21.34 1.31 12.79
C ALA A 210 -20.07 1.37 13.67
N GLN A 211 -18.93 0.80 13.22
CA GLN A 211 -17.65 0.96 13.93
C GLN A 211 -17.12 2.39 13.83
N SER A 212 -17.50 3.13 12.81
CA SER A 212 -17.17 4.55 12.67
C SER A 212 -18.32 5.43 13.12
N PRO A 213 -18.09 6.50 13.90
CA PRO A 213 -19.12 7.50 14.21
C PRO A 213 -19.77 8.15 12.98
N PHE A 214 -19.13 8.07 11.81
CA PHE A 214 -19.69 8.56 10.54
C PHE A 214 -20.69 7.59 9.90
N ASP A 215 -20.90 6.40 10.48
CA ASP A 215 -21.77 5.32 9.98
C ASP A 215 -21.51 4.94 8.52
N ARG A 216 -20.25 5.02 8.12
CA ARG A 216 -19.75 4.62 6.79
C ARG A 216 -18.31 4.12 6.86
N VAL A 217 -17.87 3.52 5.77
CA VAL A 217 -16.45 3.24 5.49
C VAL A 217 -15.85 4.38 4.68
N ALA A 218 -14.51 4.42 4.59
CA ALA A 218 -13.83 5.40 3.75
C ALA A 218 -13.97 5.04 2.26
N GLU A 219 -13.96 6.06 1.40
CA GLU A 219 -13.77 5.89 -0.03
C GLU A 219 -12.27 5.84 -0.36
N PRO A 220 -11.85 5.10 -1.41
CA PRO A 220 -10.46 5.03 -1.82
C PRO A 220 -9.80 6.38 -2.06
N GLU A 221 -10.56 7.36 -2.54
CA GLU A 221 -10.13 8.72 -2.83
C GLU A 221 -9.76 9.50 -1.54
N GLU A 222 -10.39 9.19 -0.40
CA GLU A 222 -10.05 9.80 0.88
C GLU A 222 -8.65 9.33 1.36
N ILE A 223 -8.31 8.07 1.10
CA ILE A 223 -6.96 7.55 1.36
C ILE A 223 -5.97 8.16 0.37
N ALA A 224 -6.34 8.24 -0.91
CA ALA A 224 -5.48 8.79 -1.96
C ALA A 224 -5.11 10.26 -1.70
N ALA A 225 -6.03 11.07 -1.21
CA ALA A 225 -5.78 12.46 -0.84
C ALA A 225 -4.70 12.58 0.25
N ALA A 226 -4.77 11.75 1.29
CA ALA A 226 -3.77 11.74 2.36
C ALA A 226 -2.39 11.24 1.86
N VAL A 227 -2.37 10.19 1.02
CA VAL A 227 -1.14 9.66 0.42
C VAL A 227 -0.49 10.70 -0.48
N HIS A 228 -1.25 11.37 -1.32
CA HIS A 228 -0.75 12.42 -2.21
C HIS A 228 -0.13 13.58 -1.42
N TRP A 229 -0.77 14.00 -0.31
CA TRP A 229 -0.19 15.00 0.59
C TRP A 229 1.08 14.50 1.27
N LEU A 230 1.12 13.28 1.83
CA LEU A 230 2.30 12.70 2.47
C LEU A 230 3.49 12.54 1.51
N ALA A 231 3.21 12.36 0.21
CA ALA A 231 4.23 12.32 -0.83
C ALA A 231 4.64 13.71 -1.35
N SER A 232 4.11 14.80 -0.78
CA SER A 232 4.44 16.17 -1.20
C SER A 232 5.63 16.74 -0.40
N PRO A 233 6.31 17.77 -0.91
CA PRO A 233 7.35 18.46 -0.17
C PRO A 233 6.85 19.08 1.16
N GLN A 234 5.57 19.50 1.20
CA GLN A 234 4.96 20.10 2.39
C GLN A 234 4.83 19.13 3.57
N ALA A 235 4.87 17.83 3.31
CA ALA A 235 4.78 16.79 4.33
C ALA A 235 6.15 16.26 4.79
N GLU A 236 7.26 16.91 4.45
CA GLU A 236 8.60 16.42 4.82
C GLU A 236 8.75 16.19 6.32
N TRP A 237 8.20 17.08 7.15
CA TRP A 237 8.26 16.97 8.61
C TRP A 237 7.35 15.87 9.19
N ALA A 238 6.52 15.24 8.34
CA ALA A 238 5.73 14.07 8.71
C ALA A 238 6.47 12.74 8.50
N SER A 239 7.79 12.76 8.20
CA SER A 239 8.59 11.54 8.08
C SER A 239 8.58 10.74 9.40
N GLY A 240 8.39 9.43 9.31
CA GLY A 240 8.26 8.53 10.47
C GLY A 240 6.84 8.43 11.05
N THR A 241 5.89 9.25 10.58
CA THR A 241 4.51 9.21 11.08
C THR A 241 3.75 7.98 10.60
N ILE A 242 2.75 7.60 11.41
CA ILE A 242 1.70 6.67 11.02
C ILE A 242 0.37 7.41 11.18
N VAL A 243 -0.26 7.73 10.07
CA VAL A 243 -1.53 8.48 10.04
C VAL A 243 -2.71 7.52 10.03
N ASP A 244 -3.54 7.60 11.07
CA ASP A 244 -4.78 6.82 11.13
C ASP A 244 -5.84 7.44 10.21
N LEU A 245 -6.28 6.65 9.23
CA LEU A 245 -7.34 7.00 8.29
C LEU A 245 -8.51 6.02 8.46
N ASN A 246 -9.09 5.99 9.67
CA ASN A 246 -10.04 4.95 10.05
C ASN A 246 -11.41 5.47 10.50
N GLY A 247 -11.69 6.78 10.32
CA GLY A 247 -12.96 7.39 10.67
C GLY A 247 -13.30 7.23 12.17
N ALA A 248 -12.30 7.34 13.05
CA ALA A 248 -12.41 7.13 14.49
C ALA A 248 -12.95 5.74 14.90
N SER A 249 -12.91 4.74 14.02
CA SER A 249 -13.31 3.37 14.33
C SER A 249 -12.31 2.65 15.25
N TYR A 250 -11.15 3.22 15.45
CA TYR A 250 -10.14 2.84 16.43
C TYR A 250 -9.26 4.04 16.78
N LEU A 251 -9.19 4.37 18.07
CA LEU A 251 -8.32 5.44 18.58
C LEU A 251 -7.12 4.81 19.29
N ARG A 252 -5.93 5.20 18.90
CA ARG A 252 -4.71 4.79 19.60
C ARG A 252 -4.53 5.64 20.85
N SER A 253 -4.33 4.99 21.97
CA SER A 253 -3.94 5.62 23.25
C SER A 253 -2.43 5.59 23.41
#